data_7a5ee81e23697db142ca30b524eecf1b
#
_entry.id   7a5ee81e23697db142ca30b524eecf1b
#
_cell.length_a   1.000
_cell.length_b   1.000
_cell.length_c   1.000
_cell.angle_alpha   90.00
_cell.angle_beta   90.00
_cell.angle_gamma   90.00
#
_symmetry.space_group_name_H-M   'P 1'
#
loop_
_entity.id
_entity.type
_entity.pdbx_description
1 polymer ?
#
loop_
_entity_poly.entity_id
_entity_poly.type
_entity_poly.pdbx_seq_one_letter_code
_entity_poly.pdbx_strand_id
1 'polypeptide(L)'
;MSEDDSSENISDTDYVNYSVMLESGQFDNKELGTMRGDSIGDTVYSAKWIINTLISLSKVQDVGWTQKLENDLCILWDMTAEKDIAMYLYENDFLKIVEASLETSTVPRLTEILFGIIGNMSCQTSILESMGNNKQLVKTIWRNLLSDDTESLLQIFRLLQAMIWDIQRNPESQWVKNIKECDFFSDVVIFVLNSSTNIIILHFIREH
;
A
#
# COMPACT_ATOMS: atom_id res chain seq x y z
N MET A 1 -35.62 -17.47 -27.82
CA MET A 1 -35.41 -17.31 -26.37
C MET A 1 -34.04 -16.68 -26.21
N SER A 2 -34.03 -15.37 -26.13
CA SER A 2 -32.82 -14.53 -26.03
C SER A 2 -32.66 -14.18 -24.54
N GLU A 3 -31.62 -14.68 -23.92
CA GLU A 3 -31.20 -14.27 -22.59
C GLU A 3 -30.45 -12.94 -22.71
N ASP A 4 -31.07 -11.91 -22.12
CA ASP A 4 -30.51 -10.57 -22.00
C ASP A 4 -29.49 -10.60 -20.83
N ASP A 5 -28.20 -10.63 -21.15
CA ASP A 5 -27.10 -10.47 -20.21
C ASP A 5 -26.77 -8.98 -20.11
N SER A 6 -27.57 -8.27 -19.29
CA SER A 6 -27.30 -6.88 -18.94
C SER A 6 -26.28 -6.81 -17.79
N SER A 7 -24.99 -6.96 -18.11
CA SER A 7 -23.92 -6.53 -17.22
C SER A 7 -23.88 -5.00 -17.19
N GLU A 8 -24.46 -4.39 -16.14
CA GLU A 8 -24.33 -2.97 -15.89
C GLU A 8 -22.85 -2.61 -15.65
N ASN A 9 -22.25 -1.98 -16.64
CA ASN A 9 -20.95 -1.32 -16.52
C ASN A 9 -21.13 -0.05 -15.67
N ILE A 10 -20.84 -0.14 -14.37
CA ILE A 10 -20.72 1.04 -13.51
C ILE A 10 -19.51 1.84 -13.99
N SER A 11 -19.72 3.09 -14.42
CA SER A 11 -18.66 3.95 -14.98
C SER A 11 -17.75 4.52 -13.87
N ASP A 12 -16.49 4.79 -14.21
CA ASP A 12 -15.49 5.38 -13.28
C ASP A 12 -15.93 6.72 -12.68
N THR A 13 -16.85 7.42 -13.32
CA THR A 13 -17.48 8.66 -12.85
C THR A 13 -18.38 8.45 -11.63
N ASP A 14 -18.92 7.23 -11.44
CA ASP A 14 -19.85 6.95 -10.37
C ASP A 14 -19.17 6.85 -9.00
N TYR A 15 -17.89 6.42 -8.94
CA TYR A 15 -17.13 6.32 -7.70
C TYR A 15 -16.66 7.66 -7.14
N VAL A 16 -16.25 8.60 -8.01
CA VAL A 16 -15.83 9.96 -7.59
C VAL A 16 -17.04 10.77 -7.10
N ASN A 17 -18.20 10.58 -7.75
CA ASN A 17 -19.45 11.17 -7.28
C ASN A 17 -19.91 10.57 -5.93
N TYR A 18 -19.57 9.31 -5.67
CA TYR A 18 -20.02 8.57 -4.52
C TYR A 18 -19.46 9.10 -3.19
N SER A 19 -18.15 9.36 -3.11
CA SER A 19 -17.54 9.96 -1.92
C SER A 19 -18.03 11.39 -1.65
N VAL A 20 -18.21 12.19 -2.70
CA VAL A 20 -18.74 13.56 -2.61
C VAL A 20 -20.21 13.56 -2.20
N MET A 21 -21.02 12.59 -2.66
CA MET A 21 -22.43 12.46 -2.30
C MET A 21 -22.65 11.95 -0.88
N LEU A 22 -21.77 11.08 -0.35
CA LEU A 22 -21.82 10.63 1.05
C LEU A 22 -21.57 11.79 2.02
N GLU A 23 -20.65 12.69 1.70
CA GLU A 23 -20.39 13.91 2.49
C GLU A 23 -21.58 14.90 2.46
N SER A 24 -22.40 14.86 1.43
CA SER A 24 -23.56 15.74 1.27
C SER A 24 -24.85 15.27 1.97
N GLY A 25 -24.90 14.05 2.51
CA GLY A 25 -26.06 13.53 3.25
C GLY A 25 -27.32 13.28 2.42
N GLN A 26 -27.20 13.10 1.09
CA GLN A 26 -28.33 13.03 0.13
C GLN A 26 -28.87 11.61 -0.14
N PHE A 27 -28.51 10.59 0.65
CA PHE A 27 -28.98 9.23 0.42
C PHE A 27 -30.20 8.85 1.27
N ASP A 28 -31.15 8.14 0.65
CA ASP A 28 -32.26 7.48 1.35
C ASP A 28 -31.72 6.25 2.13
N ASN A 29 -32.28 5.99 3.32
CA ASN A 29 -31.92 4.85 4.19
C ASN A 29 -32.02 3.48 3.49
N LYS A 30 -32.75 3.36 2.40
CA LYS A 30 -32.93 2.12 1.64
C LYS A 30 -31.76 1.89 0.66
N GLU A 31 -31.22 2.95 0.09
CA GLU A 31 -30.03 2.91 -0.77
C GLU A 31 -28.78 2.61 0.06
N LEU A 32 -28.64 3.23 1.25
CA LEU A 32 -27.58 2.92 2.22
C LEU A 32 -27.61 1.44 2.67
N GLY A 33 -28.79 0.82 2.79
CA GLY A 33 -28.91 -0.60 3.15
C GLY A 33 -28.42 -1.57 2.08
N THR A 34 -28.60 -1.22 0.79
CA THR A 34 -28.13 -2.03 -0.35
C THR A 34 -26.62 -1.89 -0.54
N MET A 35 -26.07 -0.71 -0.26
CA MET A 35 -24.64 -0.39 -0.36
C MET A 35 -23.81 -0.98 0.77
N ARG A 36 -24.36 -1.11 1.98
CA ARG A 36 -23.68 -1.74 3.13
C ARG A 36 -23.36 -3.24 2.93
N GLY A 37 -23.99 -3.91 1.97
CA GLY A 37 -23.76 -5.33 1.70
C GLY A 37 -22.37 -5.66 1.14
N ASP A 38 -21.62 -4.65 0.62
CA ASP A 38 -20.27 -4.82 0.05
C ASP A 38 -19.22 -3.95 0.77
N SER A 39 -19.57 -3.29 1.86
CA SER A 39 -18.66 -2.44 2.62
C SER A 39 -17.74 -3.27 3.53
N ILE A 40 -16.50 -2.77 3.71
CA ILE A 40 -15.48 -3.42 4.55
C ILE A 40 -15.54 -2.81 5.94
N GLY A 41 -15.85 -3.63 6.95
CA GLY A 41 -15.93 -3.19 8.35
C GLY A 41 -16.90 -2.02 8.51
N ASP A 42 -16.47 -0.98 9.20
CA ASP A 42 -17.23 0.25 9.41
C ASP A 42 -16.99 1.31 8.31
N THR A 43 -16.29 0.96 7.22
CA THR A 43 -15.99 1.88 6.12
C THR A 43 -17.10 1.93 5.08
N VAL A 44 -17.01 2.89 4.16
CA VAL A 44 -17.91 3.01 2.99
C VAL A 44 -17.33 2.36 1.74
N TYR A 45 -16.16 1.74 1.84
CA TYR A 45 -15.40 1.23 0.70
C TYR A 45 -15.85 -0.16 0.27
N SER A 46 -15.96 -0.37 -1.05
CA SER A 46 -16.42 -1.61 -1.67
C SER A 46 -15.34 -2.68 -1.68
N ALA A 47 -15.64 -3.84 -1.08
CA ALA A 47 -14.79 -5.02 -1.14
C ALA A 47 -14.55 -5.48 -2.58
N LYS A 48 -15.60 -5.47 -3.42
CA LYS A 48 -15.52 -5.84 -4.83
C LYS A 48 -14.56 -4.94 -5.60
N TRP A 49 -14.62 -3.62 -5.37
CA TRP A 49 -13.72 -2.67 -6.03
C TRP A 49 -12.26 -2.95 -5.65
N ILE A 50 -11.97 -3.14 -4.35
CA ILE A 50 -10.61 -3.46 -3.90
C ILE A 50 -10.12 -4.76 -4.55
N ILE A 51 -10.89 -5.84 -4.52
CA ILE A 51 -10.49 -7.11 -5.13
C ILE A 51 -10.21 -6.95 -6.63
N ASN A 52 -11.04 -6.19 -7.36
CA ASN A 52 -10.80 -5.92 -8.79
C ASN A 52 -9.48 -5.15 -9.01
N THR A 53 -9.17 -4.19 -8.13
CA THR A 53 -7.89 -3.45 -8.17
C THR A 53 -6.71 -4.39 -7.91
N LEU A 54 -6.81 -5.31 -6.92
CA LEU A 54 -5.78 -6.33 -6.67
C LEU A 54 -5.58 -7.27 -7.86
N ILE A 55 -6.67 -7.71 -8.51
CA ILE A 55 -6.60 -8.53 -9.73
C ILE A 55 -5.91 -7.75 -10.87
N SER A 56 -6.21 -6.46 -11.01
CA SER A 56 -5.56 -5.62 -12.03
C SER A 56 -4.07 -5.45 -11.74
N LEU A 57 -3.70 -5.22 -10.47
CA LEU A 57 -2.31 -5.14 -10.04
C LEU A 57 -1.56 -6.47 -10.29
N SER A 58 -2.15 -7.61 -9.96
CA SER A 58 -1.52 -8.93 -10.17
C SER A 58 -1.23 -9.23 -11.64
N LYS A 59 -1.93 -8.56 -12.56
CA LYS A 59 -1.76 -8.70 -14.02
C LYS A 59 -0.88 -7.61 -14.64
N VAL A 60 -0.31 -6.71 -13.83
CA VAL A 60 0.46 -5.56 -14.35
C VAL A 60 1.64 -5.97 -15.24
N GLN A 61 2.22 -7.15 -15.01
CA GLN A 61 3.31 -7.69 -15.84
C GLN A 61 2.83 -8.09 -17.23
N ASP A 62 1.60 -8.57 -17.35
CA ASP A 62 1.03 -9.04 -18.61
C ASP A 62 0.37 -7.91 -19.40
N VAL A 63 -0.35 -7.02 -18.72
CA VAL A 63 -1.16 -5.95 -19.32
C VAL A 63 -0.40 -4.64 -19.44
N GLY A 64 0.60 -4.43 -18.57
CA GLY A 64 1.38 -3.20 -18.49
C GLY A 64 0.80 -2.18 -17.52
N TRP A 65 1.59 -1.12 -17.24
CA TRP A 65 1.21 0.01 -16.41
C TRP A 65 0.26 0.95 -17.17
N THR A 66 -0.88 1.26 -16.58
CA THR A 66 -1.91 2.11 -17.19
C THR A 66 -2.29 3.25 -16.24
N GLN A 67 -2.76 4.38 -16.79
CA GLN A 67 -3.26 5.51 -15.99
C GLN A 67 -4.45 5.11 -15.11
N LYS A 68 -5.30 4.19 -15.58
CA LYS A 68 -6.42 3.69 -14.80
C LYS A 68 -5.91 2.96 -13.55
N LEU A 69 -4.96 2.02 -13.71
CA LEU A 69 -4.39 1.28 -12.59
C LEU A 69 -3.67 2.21 -11.60
N GLU A 70 -2.95 3.24 -12.10
CA GLU A 70 -2.34 4.25 -11.24
C GLU A 70 -3.38 4.96 -10.39
N ASN A 71 -4.45 5.45 -11.00
CA ASN A 71 -5.52 6.15 -10.29
C ASN A 71 -6.17 5.24 -9.23
N ASP A 72 -6.51 4.00 -9.60
CA ASP A 72 -7.10 3.03 -8.69
C ASP A 72 -6.17 2.74 -7.49
N LEU A 73 -4.87 2.58 -7.74
CA LEU A 73 -3.89 2.34 -6.68
C LEU A 73 -3.64 3.57 -5.80
N CYS A 74 -3.70 4.80 -6.35
CA CYS A 74 -3.64 6.02 -5.53
C CYS A 74 -4.85 6.11 -4.59
N ILE A 75 -6.05 5.82 -5.08
CA ILE A 75 -7.25 5.75 -4.25
C ILE A 75 -7.10 4.68 -3.17
N LEU A 76 -6.61 3.49 -3.53
CA LEU A 76 -6.35 2.41 -2.57
C LEU A 76 -5.33 2.84 -1.50
N TRP A 77 -4.29 3.58 -1.89
CA TRP A 77 -3.31 4.13 -0.95
C TRP A 77 -3.97 5.02 0.10
N ASP A 78 -4.83 5.95 -0.32
CA ASP A 78 -5.57 6.81 0.61
C ASP A 78 -6.48 6.00 1.54
N MET A 79 -7.19 5.00 0.99
CA MET A 79 -8.05 4.11 1.78
C MET A 79 -7.29 3.34 2.87
N THR A 80 -6.01 3.01 2.65
CA THR A 80 -5.21 2.23 3.63
C THR A 80 -4.84 3.01 4.90
N ALA A 81 -5.18 4.28 5.01
CA ALA A 81 -5.18 5.00 6.27
C ALA A 81 -6.19 4.41 7.28
N GLU A 82 -7.26 3.77 6.76
CA GLU A 82 -8.27 3.09 7.57
C GLU A 82 -7.81 1.68 7.95
N LYS A 83 -7.89 1.37 9.25
CA LYS A 83 -7.46 0.08 9.80
C LYS A 83 -8.15 -1.11 9.12
N ASP A 84 -9.47 -1.01 8.91
CA ASP A 84 -10.27 -2.11 8.36
C ASP A 84 -9.85 -2.42 6.93
N ILE A 85 -9.49 -1.40 6.15
CA ILE A 85 -8.95 -1.58 4.79
C ILE A 85 -7.56 -2.21 4.82
N ALA A 86 -6.67 -1.75 5.70
CA ALA A 86 -5.34 -2.34 5.86
C ALA A 86 -5.43 -3.84 6.23
N MET A 87 -6.33 -4.20 7.15
CA MET A 87 -6.56 -5.60 7.55
C MET A 87 -7.18 -6.41 6.41
N TYR A 88 -8.16 -5.84 5.69
CA TYR A 88 -8.78 -6.50 4.54
C TYR A 88 -7.76 -6.82 3.43
N LEU A 89 -6.87 -5.88 3.11
CA LEU A 89 -5.79 -6.12 2.17
C LEU A 89 -4.85 -7.24 2.63
N TYR A 90 -4.50 -7.22 3.91
CA TYR A 90 -3.64 -8.26 4.50
C TYR A 90 -4.28 -9.65 4.39
N GLU A 91 -5.56 -9.78 4.69
CA GLU A 91 -6.33 -11.03 4.61
C GLU A 91 -6.51 -11.53 3.16
N ASN A 92 -6.43 -10.62 2.17
CA ASN A 92 -6.52 -10.94 0.75
C ASN A 92 -5.15 -11.00 0.05
N ASP A 93 -4.11 -11.43 0.76
CA ASP A 93 -2.78 -11.74 0.22
C ASP A 93 -2.07 -10.55 -0.47
N PHE A 94 -2.45 -9.31 -0.15
CA PHE A 94 -1.86 -8.12 -0.77
C PHE A 94 -0.33 -8.08 -0.66
N LEU A 95 0.26 -8.50 0.47
CA LEU A 95 1.71 -8.52 0.63
C LEU A 95 2.41 -9.43 -0.38
N LYS A 96 1.78 -10.55 -0.79
CA LYS A 96 2.32 -11.42 -1.84
C LYS A 96 2.25 -10.76 -3.22
N ILE A 97 1.15 -10.04 -3.49
CA ILE A 97 1.00 -9.30 -4.75
C ILE A 97 2.04 -8.19 -4.84
N VAL A 98 2.25 -7.43 -3.75
CA VAL A 98 3.29 -6.40 -3.65
C VAL A 98 4.68 -6.98 -3.89
N GLU A 99 5.02 -8.08 -3.21
CA GLU A 99 6.30 -8.77 -3.36
C GLU A 99 6.57 -9.11 -4.83
N ALA A 100 5.62 -9.79 -5.49
CA ALA A 100 5.74 -10.19 -6.90
C ALA A 100 5.82 -8.96 -7.83
N SER A 101 5.04 -7.92 -7.57
CA SER A 101 5.02 -6.70 -8.39
C SER A 101 6.33 -5.91 -8.27
N LEU A 102 6.87 -5.76 -7.06
CA LEU A 102 8.12 -5.04 -6.80
C LEU A 102 9.36 -5.82 -7.28
N GLU A 103 9.28 -7.15 -7.36
CA GLU A 103 10.40 -7.96 -7.84
C GLU A 103 10.71 -7.72 -9.32
N THR A 104 9.68 -7.46 -10.09
CA THR A 104 9.74 -7.38 -11.56
C THR A 104 9.51 -5.98 -12.11
N SER A 105 8.99 -5.04 -11.30
CA SER A 105 8.68 -3.69 -11.75
C SER A 105 9.92 -2.87 -12.08
N THR A 106 9.82 -2.13 -13.19
CA THR A 106 10.75 -1.06 -13.57
C THR A 106 10.07 0.32 -13.57
N VAL A 107 8.85 0.41 -13.04
CA VAL A 107 8.04 1.64 -13.00
C VAL A 107 8.20 2.30 -11.63
N PRO A 108 8.92 3.43 -11.50
CA PRO A 108 9.16 4.09 -10.20
C PRO A 108 7.84 4.45 -9.51
N ARG A 109 6.87 4.97 -10.27
CA ARG A 109 5.56 5.36 -9.71
C ARG A 109 4.80 4.18 -9.07
N LEU A 110 4.86 3.00 -9.67
CA LEU A 110 4.29 1.79 -9.05
C LEU A 110 5.02 1.45 -7.75
N THR A 111 6.33 1.52 -7.75
CA THR A 111 7.16 1.27 -6.56
C THR A 111 6.80 2.22 -5.43
N GLU A 112 6.74 3.51 -5.70
CA GLU A 112 6.31 4.55 -4.75
C GLU A 112 4.94 4.23 -4.13
N ILE A 113 3.92 3.99 -4.96
CA ILE A 113 2.55 3.72 -4.49
C ILE A 113 2.51 2.46 -3.62
N LEU A 114 3.15 1.38 -4.06
CA LEU A 114 3.15 0.12 -3.30
C LEU A 114 3.85 0.28 -1.94
N PHE A 115 4.99 0.99 -1.88
CA PHE A 115 5.63 1.31 -0.60
C PHE A 115 4.79 2.25 0.26
N GLY A 116 4.06 3.17 -0.33
CA GLY A 116 3.10 4.02 0.39
C GLY A 116 1.98 3.21 1.04
N ILE A 117 1.39 2.26 0.31
CA ILE A 117 0.33 1.37 0.82
C ILE A 117 0.87 0.50 1.96
N ILE A 118 1.98 -0.23 1.77
CA ILE A 118 2.53 -1.09 2.84
C ILE A 118 3.07 -0.26 4.01
N GLY A 119 3.50 0.98 3.78
CA GLY A 119 3.84 1.94 4.83
C GLY A 119 2.64 2.26 5.71
N ASN A 120 1.46 2.54 5.13
CA ASN A 120 0.23 2.73 5.90
C ASN A 120 -0.18 1.44 6.64
N MET A 121 -0.13 0.29 5.96
CA MET A 121 -0.46 -1.02 6.56
C MET A 121 0.46 -1.36 7.74
N SER A 122 1.71 -0.92 7.73
CA SER A 122 2.70 -1.15 8.80
C SER A 122 2.34 -0.48 10.14
N CYS A 123 1.38 0.44 10.15
CA CYS A 123 0.81 0.98 11.39
C CYS A 123 0.06 -0.10 12.20
N GLN A 124 -0.31 -1.23 11.59
CA GLN A 124 -0.87 -2.39 12.27
C GLN A 124 0.26 -3.34 12.67
N THR A 125 0.50 -3.52 13.96
CA THR A 125 1.61 -4.34 14.51
C THR A 125 1.62 -5.75 13.94
N SER A 126 0.46 -6.41 13.82
CA SER A 126 0.35 -7.76 13.27
C SER A 126 0.80 -7.85 11.81
N ILE A 127 0.51 -6.82 11.01
CA ILE A 127 0.94 -6.74 9.61
C ILE A 127 2.45 -6.48 9.54
N LEU A 128 2.97 -5.55 10.34
CA LEU A 128 4.39 -5.24 10.40
C LEU A 128 5.23 -6.45 10.84
N GLU A 129 4.78 -7.22 11.84
CA GLU A 129 5.40 -8.49 12.24
C GLU A 129 5.38 -9.52 11.11
N SER A 130 4.25 -9.65 10.41
CA SER A 130 4.13 -10.56 9.26
C SER A 130 5.09 -10.19 8.13
N MET A 131 5.24 -8.88 7.83
CA MET A 131 6.23 -8.39 6.86
C MET A 131 7.65 -8.79 7.27
N GLY A 132 8.02 -8.61 8.55
CA GLY A 132 9.34 -8.97 9.09
C GLY A 132 9.66 -10.46 9.01
N ASN A 133 8.65 -11.31 9.06
CA ASN A 133 8.77 -12.76 8.93
C ASN A 133 8.81 -13.24 7.47
N ASN A 134 8.42 -12.39 6.51
CA ASN A 134 8.50 -12.71 5.09
C ASN A 134 9.88 -12.34 4.51
N LYS A 135 10.78 -13.32 4.46
CA LYS A 135 12.17 -13.12 4.00
C LYS A 135 12.28 -12.55 2.58
N GLN A 136 11.37 -12.95 1.69
CA GLN A 136 11.42 -12.47 0.30
C GLN A 136 10.98 -11.01 0.21
N LEU A 137 9.92 -10.64 0.92
CA LEU A 137 9.48 -9.25 1.00
C LEU A 137 10.56 -8.36 1.63
N VAL A 138 11.19 -8.82 2.73
CA VAL A 138 12.31 -8.10 3.37
C VAL A 138 13.46 -7.88 2.38
N LYS A 139 13.86 -8.91 1.64
CA LYS A 139 14.88 -8.79 0.59
C LYS A 139 14.49 -7.78 -0.49
N THR A 140 13.21 -7.77 -0.88
CA THR A 140 12.69 -6.82 -1.85
C THR A 140 12.71 -5.38 -1.31
N ILE A 141 12.37 -5.17 -0.03
CA ILE A 141 12.49 -3.87 0.64
C ILE A 141 13.95 -3.39 0.61
N TRP A 142 14.91 -4.23 1.03
CA TRP A 142 16.34 -3.85 1.04
C TRP A 142 16.86 -3.52 -0.35
N ARG A 143 16.45 -4.26 -1.38
CA ARG A 143 16.85 -3.97 -2.77
C ARG A 143 16.34 -2.59 -3.22
N ASN A 144 15.09 -2.24 -2.89
CA ASN A 144 14.52 -0.96 -3.27
C ASN A 144 15.07 0.22 -2.46
N LEU A 145 15.72 -0.03 -1.31
CA LEU A 145 16.45 1.00 -0.57
C LEU A 145 17.66 1.55 -1.36
N LEU A 146 18.11 0.82 -2.39
CA LEU A 146 19.16 1.25 -3.31
C LEU A 146 18.64 2.04 -4.53
N SER A 147 17.35 2.39 -4.54
CA SER A 147 16.74 3.19 -5.61
C SER A 147 17.34 4.60 -5.67
N ASP A 148 17.39 5.17 -6.87
CA ASP A 148 17.69 6.60 -7.11
C ASP A 148 16.41 7.46 -7.18
N ASP A 149 15.23 6.85 -7.13
CA ASP A 149 13.94 7.54 -7.14
C ASP A 149 13.59 8.08 -5.75
N THR A 150 13.54 9.42 -5.64
CA THR A 150 13.34 10.11 -4.36
C THR A 150 11.97 9.82 -3.73
N GLU A 151 10.92 9.71 -4.55
CA GLU A 151 9.56 9.51 -4.06
C GLU A 151 9.40 8.08 -3.50
N SER A 152 9.95 7.09 -4.20
CA SER A 152 10.03 5.71 -3.69
C SER A 152 10.82 5.64 -2.38
N LEU A 153 11.99 6.28 -2.33
CA LEU A 153 12.82 6.31 -1.12
C LEU A 153 12.09 6.94 0.06
N LEU A 154 11.33 8.02 -0.16
CA LEU A 154 10.54 8.66 0.89
C LEU A 154 9.55 7.66 1.53
N GLN A 155 8.85 6.86 0.73
CA GLN A 155 7.91 5.87 1.24
C GLN A 155 8.63 4.71 1.95
N ILE A 156 9.79 4.29 1.45
CA ILE A 156 10.62 3.27 2.10
C ILE A 156 11.10 3.77 3.47
N PHE A 157 11.53 5.03 3.58
CA PHE A 157 11.94 5.59 4.88
C PHE A 157 10.78 5.69 5.87
N ARG A 158 9.54 5.97 5.42
CA ARG A 158 8.35 5.89 6.28
C ARG A 158 8.13 4.48 6.82
N LEU A 159 8.31 3.46 5.98
CA LEU A 159 8.25 2.07 6.41
C LEU A 159 9.37 1.73 7.40
N LEU A 160 10.61 2.19 7.16
CA LEU A 160 11.73 2.02 8.08
C LEU A 160 11.46 2.65 9.45
N GLN A 161 10.77 3.78 9.51
CA GLN A 161 10.36 4.40 10.78
C GLN A 161 9.43 3.48 11.57
N ALA A 162 8.44 2.87 10.92
CA ALA A 162 7.55 1.91 11.58
C ALA A 162 8.35 0.72 12.15
N MET A 163 9.33 0.22 11.38
CA MET A 163 10.24 -0.84 11.84
C MET A 163 11.07 -0.43 13.05
N ILE A 164 11.62 0.79 13.06
CA ILE A 164 12.41 1.31 14.19
C ILE A 164 11.52 1.45 15.43
N TRP A 165 10.31 1.94 15.31
CA TRP A 165 9.36 2.02 16.42
C TRP A 165 8.98 0.64 16.97
N ASP A 166 8.83 -0.36 16.11
CA ASP A 166 8.61 -1.74 16.55
C ASP A 166 9.82 -2.25 17.35
N ILE A 167 11.03 -2.07 16.84
CA ILE A 167 12.28 -2.47 17.52
C ILE A 167 12.43 -1.79 18.89
N GLN A 168 12.10 -0.51 19.01
CA GLN A 168 12.16 0.21 20.29
C GLN A 168 11.20 -0.35 21.33
N ARG A 169 10.03 -0.84 20.91
CA ARG A 169 9.02 -1.44 21.79
C ARG A 169 9.26 -2.92 22.06
N ASN A 170 9.83 -3.61 21.08
CA ASN A 170 10.09 -5.04 21.10
C ASN A 170 11.52 -5.34 20.62
N PRO A 171 12.52 -5.37 21.54
CA PRO A 171 13.90 -5.69 21.19
C PRO A 171 14.11 -7.09 20.56
N GLU A 172 13.14 -8.01 20.72
CA GLU A 172 13.14 -9.33 20.11
C GLU A 172 12.46 -9.36 18.74
N SER A 173 12.07 -8.20 18.21
CA SER A 173 11.46 -8.08 16.89
C SER A 173 12.33 -8.73 15.81
N GLN A 174 11.69 -9.42 14.86
CA GLN A 174 12.38 -9.99 13.70
C GLN A 174 13.12 -8.91 12.87
N TRP A 175 12.66 -7.65 12.94
CA TRP A 175 13.32 -6.54 12.25
C TRP A 175 14.73 -6.25 12.75
N VAL A 176 15.03 -6.51 14.03
CA VAL A 176 16.41 -6.42 14.56
C VAL A 176 17.34 -7.35 13.82
N LYS A 177 16.88 -8.59 13.59
CA LYS A 177 17.66 -9.59 12.86
C LYS A 177 17.79 -9.24 11.38
N ASN A 178 16.68 -8.83 10.75
CA ASN A 178 16.65 -8.46 9.35
C ASN A 178 17.60 -7.29 9.04
N ILE A 179 17.67 -6.27 9.90
CA ILE A 179 18.60 -5.14 9.77
C ILE A 179 20.04 -5.60 9.95
N LYS A 180 20.32 -6.46 10.94
CA LYS A 180 21.67 -6.97 11.18
C LYS A 180 22.19 -7.87 10.05
N GLU A 181 21.30 -8.57 9.36
CA GLU A 181 21.62 -9.44 8.22
C GLU A 181 21.78 -8.66 6.89
N CYS A 182 21.48 -7.36 6.87
CA CYS A 182 21.64 -6.51 5.70
C CYS A 182 22.98 -5.76 5.75
N ASP A 183 23.99 -6.27 5.08
CA ASP A 183 25.38 -5.77 5.15
C ASP A 183 25.52 -4.29 4.73
N PHE A 184 24.65 -3.80 3.85
CA PHE A 184 24.72 -2.44 3.32
C PHE A 184 23.75 -1.45 3.97
N PHE A 185 22.91 -1.88 4.92
CA PHE A 185 21.87 -1.03 5.50
C PHE A 185 22.42 0.27 6.09
N SER A 186 23.46 0.16 6.94
CA SER A 186 24.08 1.33 7.58
C SER A 186 24.70 2.27 6.55
N ASP A 187 25.36 1.73 5.53
CA ASP A 187 26.04 2.53 4.52
C ASP A 187 25.05 3.33 3.67
N VAL A 188 23.91 2.71 3.30
CA VAL A 188 22.87 3.40 2.54
C VAL A 188 22.20 4.48 3.38
N VAL A 189 21.86 4.20 4.64
CA VAL A 189 21.25 5.20 5.52
C VAL A 189 22.22 6.39 5.71
N ILE A 190 23.49 6.14 5.97
CA ILE A 190 24.52 7.19 6.11
C ILE A 190 24.68 7.96 4.78
N PHE A 191 24.69 7.27 3.65
CA PHE A 191 24.81 7.91 2.34
C PHE A 191 23.62 8.85 2.08
N VAL A 192 22.39 8.40 2.31
CA VAL A 192 21.19 9.21 2.13
C VAL A 192 21.20 10.42 3.08
N LEU A 193 21.60 10.24 4.35
CA LEU A 193 21.75 11.33 5.32
C LEU A 193 22.72 12.42 4.84
N ASN A 194 23.83 12.03 4.22
CA ASN A 194 24.89 12.95 3.81
C ASN A 194 24.64 13.58 2.43
N SER A 195 23.92 12.89 1.54
CA SER A 195 23.75 13.31 0.15
C SER A 195 22.37 13.87 -0.17
N SER A 196 21.35 13.57 0.64
CA SER A 196 20.00 14.05 0.39
C SER A 196 19.89 15.55 0.62
N THR A 197 19.35 16.26 -0.37
CA THR A 197 18.89 17.65 -0.23
C THR A 197 17.40 17.71 0.11
N ASN A 198 16.70 16.58 0.14
CA ASN A 198 15.29 16.51 0.47
C ASN A 198 15.10 16.69 1.98
N ILE A 199 14.56 17.86 2.36
CA ILE A 199 14.35 18.26 3.76
C ILE A 199 13.47 17.24 4.51
N ILE A 200 12.50 16.61 3.82
CA ILE A 200 11.58 15.64 4.43
C ILE A 200 12.34 14.39 4.82
N ILE A 201 13.19 13.85 3.94
CA ILE A 201 14.03 12.68 4.25
C ILE A 201 14.99 13.00 5.39
N LEU A 202 15.65 14.16 5.35
CA LEU A 202 16.61 14.57 6.38
C LEU A 202 15.94 14.80 7.74
N HIS A 203 14.77 15.44 7.78
CA HIS A 203 13.99 15.64 8.98
C HIS A 203 13.57 14.30 9.59
N PHE A 204 13.09 13.42 8.75
CA PHE A 204 12.64 12.09 9.11
C PHE A 204 13.73 11.24 9.80
N ILE A 205 14.96 11.26 9.30
CA ILE A 205 16.07 10.46 9.84
C ILE A 205 16.70 11.10 11.09
N ARG A 206 16.60 12.45 11.26
CA ARG A 206 17.20 13.17 12.41
C ARG A 206 16.38 13.12 13.68
N GLU A 207 15.08 12.89 13.60
CA GLU A 207 14.20 12.87 14.77
C GLU A 207 14.09 11.48 15.43
N HIS A 208 14.73 10.45 14.85
CA HIS A 208 14.66 9.05 15.29
C HIS A 208 16.03 8.39 15.31
#